data_98bc94fb959fea03db69854bf7fec145
#
_entry.id   98bc94fb959fea03db69854bf7fec145
#
_cell.length_a   1.000
_cell.length_b   1.000
_cell.length_c   1.000
_cell.angle_alpha   90.00
_cell.angle_beta   90.00
_cell.angle_gamma   90.00
#
_symmetry.space_group_name_H-M   'P 1'
#
loop_
_entity.id
_entity.type
_entity.pdbx_description
1 polymer ?
#
loop_
_entity_poly.entity_id
_entity_poly.type
_entity_poly.pdbx_seq_one_letter_code
_entity_poly.pdbx_strand_id
1 'polypeptide(L)'
;MSLNNCRVVLVRPKIAANIGATSRVMRNMGLSQLVLVAPEADPGDREARQLSTHGEQLLEEARVVADLSTALAECVFVVGTSARLGGPFRRQAVVAPDHIMSVVVERLETGSAALVFGPESSGLTDEEVARCHYLIHIPTDETYPVLNLAQSVAICTYELRRAWLLRTQGDKGKEKLAPFADQERMYRSLQTALEEIHFLYGEKAGPLMHALRHLIGRAAPTKMEVDLLFGLARQIRWFVRNPSTNNTKLHEE
;
A
#
# COMPACT_ATOMS: atom_id res chain seq x y z
N MET A 1 18.50 2.06 -5.22
CA MET A 1 17.78 0.98 -4.52
C MET A 1 16.78 0.36 -5.48
N SER A 2 16.84 -0.96 -5.69
CA SER A 2 16.00 -1.69 -6.65
C SER A 2 15.34 -2.89 -5.98
N LEU A 3 14.08 -3.15 -6.29
CA LEU A 3 13.39 -4.38 -5.87
C LEU A 3 13.96 -5.63 -6.58
N ASN A 4 14.81 -5.46 -7.60
CA ASN A 4 15.44 -6.58 -8.31
C ASN A 4 16.33 -7.46 -7.42
N ASN A 5 16.73 -6.99 -6.23
CA ASN A 5 17.49 -7.80 -5.27
C ASN A 5 16.55 -8.64 -4.35
N CYS A 6 15.24 -8.55 -4.51
CA CYS A 6 14.29 -9.37 -3.77
C CYS A 6 13.89 -10.58 -4.61
N ARG A 7 14.13 -11.78 -4.07
CA ARG A 7 13.72 -13.05 -4.67
C ARG A 7 12.37 -13.48 -4.14
N VAL A 8 11.51 -13.95 -5.02
CA VAL A 8 10.33 -14.76 -4.65
C VAL A 8 10.71 -16.22 -4.85
N VAL A 9 10.64 -16.99 -3.78
CA VAL A 9 11.04 -18.41 -3.75
C VAL A 9 9.79 -19.25 -3.50
N LEU A 10 9.41 -20.07 -4.48
CA LEU A 10 8.34 -21.05 -4.34
C LEU A 10 8.94 -22.42 -4.09
N VAL A 11 8.59 -23.03 -2.95
CA VAL A 11 9.12 -24.33 -2.53
C VAL A 11 8.10 -25.39 -2.91
N ARG A 12 8.49 -26.33 -3.76
CA ARG A 12 7.69 -27.47 -4.25
C ARG A 12 6.27 -27.03 -4.70
N PRO A 13 6.14 -25.99 -5.57
CA PRO A 13 4.83 -25.63 -6.07
C PRO A 13 4.23 -26.79 -6.88
N LYS A 14 2.95 -27.09 -6.62
CA LYS A 14 2.25 -28.25 -7.18
C LYS A 14 1.33 -27.93 -8.33
N ILE A 15 0.97 -26.67 -8.48
CA ILE A 15 -0.03 -26.21 -9.46
C ILE A 15 0.63 -25.22 -10.41
N ALA A 16 0.73 -25.58 -11.68
CA ALA A 16 1.34 -24.76 -12.72
C ALA A 16 0.69 -23.37 -12.84
N ALA A 17 -0.62 -23.31 -12.71
CA ALA A 17 -1.41 -22.07 -12.67
C ALA A 17 -0.90 -21.08 -11.60
N ASN A 18 -0.52 -21.58 -10.41
CA ASN A 18 -0.01 -20.73 -9.35
C ASN A 18 1.37 -20.16 -9.67
N ILE A 19 2.24 -20.93 -10.35
CA ILE A 19 3.54 -20.45 -10.81
C ILE A 19 3.35 -19.31 -11.81
N GLY A 20 2.47 -19.51 -12.82
CA GLY A 20 2.15 -18.49 -13.81
C GLY A 20 1.52 -17.24 -13.21
N ALA A 21 0.53 -17.39 -12.32
CA ALA A 21 -0.09 -16.27 -11.63
C ALA A 21 0.93 -15.51 -10.75
N THR A 22 1.88 -16.22 -10.10
CA THR A 22 2.96 -15.61 -9.33
C THR A 22 3.86 -14.75 -10.22
N SER A 23 4.29 -15.23 -11.38
CA SER A 23 5.14 -14.47 -12.31
C SER A 23 4.45 -13.17 -12.76
N ARG A 24 3.15 -13.23 -13.04
CA ARG A 24 2.32 -12.04 -13.36
C ARG A 24 2.28 -11.04 -12.21
N VAL A 25 2.02 -11.51 -10.99
CA VAL A 25 2.01 -10.67 -9.78
C VAL A 25 3.37 -10.00 -9.58
N MET A 26 4.45 -10.75 -9.68
CA MET A 26 5.81 -10.23 -9.53
C MET A 26 6.10 -9.13 -10.55
N ARG A 27 5.71 -9.31 -11.81
CA ARG A 27 5.85 -8.29 -12.85
C ARG A 27 5.10 -7.02 -12.51
N ASN A 28 3.86 -7.13 -12.03
CA ASN A 28 3.07 -5.98 -11.58
C ASN A 28 3.74 -5.21 -10.45
N MET A 29 4.42 -5.91 -9.55
CA MET A 29 5.08 -5.31 -8.38
C MET A 29 6.53 -4.90 -8.63
N GLY A 30 7.05 -5.13 -9.85
CA GLY A 30 8.42 -4.72 -10.24
C GLY A 30 9.50 -5.63 -9.68
N LEU A 31 9.20 -6.91 -9.50
CA LEU A 31 10.10 -7.97 -9.09
C LEU A 31 10.51 -8.80 -10.32
N SER A 32 11.76 -9.27 -10.33
CA SER A 32 12.32 -10.02 -11.48
C SER A 32 12.97 -11.36 -11.11
N GLN A 33 13.18 -11.67 -9.84
CA GLN A 33 13.86 -12.91 -9.43
C GLN A 33 12.86 -13.94 -8.92
N LEU A 34 12.39 -14.82 -9.80
CA LEU A 34 11.62 -16.01 -9.44
C LEU A 34 12.55 -17.22 -9.28
N VAL A 35 12.48 -17.91 -8.14
CA VAL A 35 13.21 -19.13 -7.87
C VAL A 35 12.23 -20.22 -7.51
N LEU A 36 12.35 -21.37 -8.18
CA LEU A 36 11.54 -22.54 -7.96
C LEU A 36 12.42 -23.63 -7.33
N VAL A 37 12.09 -24.04 -6.10
CA VAL A 37 12.81 -25.09 -5.39
C VAL A 37 12.08 -26.39 -5.57
N ALA A 38 12.72 -27.35 -6.24
CA ALA A 38 12.19 -28.70 -6.51
C ALA A 38 10.70 -28.67 -6.93
N PRO A 39 10.31 -27.89 -7.96
CA PRO A 39 8.91 -27.77 -8.35
C PRO A 39 8.32 -29.12 -8.72
N GLU A 40 7.11 -29.43 -8.23
CA GLU A 40 6.36 -30.62 -8.62
C GLU A 40 5.56 -30.36 -9.91
N ALA A 41 5.16 -29.10 -10.16
CA ALA A 41 4.55 -28.70 -11.42
C ALA A 41 5.61 -28.19 -12.42
N ASP A 42 5.38 -28.42 -13.69
CA ASP A 42 6.23 -27.89 -14.75
C ASP A 42 5.96 -26.38 -14.95
N PRO A 43 6.97 -25.50 -14.78
CA PRO A 43 6.81 -24.08 -15.07
C PRO A 43 6.57 -23.79 -16.57
N GLY A 44 6.94 -24.70 -17.46
CA GLY A 44 6.67 -24.62 -18.91
C GLY A 44 5.27 -25.04 -19.32
N ASP A 45 4.45 -25.53 -18.42
CA ASP A 45 3.09 -25.97 -18.70
C ASP A 45 2.23 -24.85 -19.32
N ARG A 46 1.30 -25.26 -20.19
CA ARG A 46 0.36 -24.37 -20.87
C ARG A 46 -0.42 -23.52 -19.90
N GLU A 47 -0.84 -24.06 -18.77
CA GLU A 47 -1.61 -23.37 -17.74
C GLU A 47 -0.78 -22.26 -17.05
N ALA A 48 0.50 -22.54 -16.75
CA ALA A 48 1.42 -21.53 -16.22
C ALA A 48 1.59 -20.38 -17.20
N ARG A 49 1.81 -20.66 -18.49
CA ARG A 49 1.96 -19.64 -19.54
C ARG A 49 0.69 -18.80 -19.71
N GLN A 50 -0.48 -19.41 -19.72
CA GLN A 50 -1.75 -18.69 -19.84
C GLN A 50 -1.98 -17.69 -18.70
N LEU A 51 -1.61 -18.05 -17.47
CA LEU A 51 -1.80 -17.19 -16.31
C LEU A 51 -0.67 -16.18 -16.10
N SER A 52 0.50 -16.42 -16.69
CA SER A 52 1.63 -15.46 -16.62
C SER A 52 1.37 -14.20 -17.44
N THR A 53 0.66 -14.29 -18.55
CA THR A 53 0.41 -13.18 -19.49
C THR A 53 1.67 -12.38 -19.79
N HIS A 54 1.77 -11.11 -19.39
CA HIS A 54 2.96 -10.28 -19.55
C HIS A 54 4.13 -10.64 -18.59
N GLY A 55 3.98 -11.63 -17.72
CA GLY A 55 5.03 -12.21 -16.86
C GLY A 55 5.73 -13.42 -17.50
N GLU A 56 5.47 -13.76 -18.75
CA GLU A 56 6.02 -14.94 -19.42
C GLU A 56 7.56 -14.96 -19.41
N GLN A 57 8.19 -13.84 -19.73
CA GLN A 57 9.65 -13.69 -19.67
C GLN A 57 10.20 -14.06 -18.29
N LEU A 58 9.54 -13.61 -17.23
CA LEU A 58 9.96 -13.88 -15.85
C LEU A 58 9.78 -15.37 -15.49
N LEU A 59 8.78 -16.01 -16.07
CA LEU A 59 8.56 -17.44 -15.94
C LEU A 59 9.64 -18.23 -16.67
N GLU A 60 10.04 -17.84 -17.88
CA GLU A 60 11.11 -18.45 -18.66
C GLU A 60 12.49 -18.28 -18.02
N GLU A 61 12.74 -17.13 -17.38
CA GLU A 61 13.97 -16.82 -16.67
C GLU A 61 14.01 -17.37 -15.23
N ALA A 62 12.94 -18.07 -14.80
CA ALA A 62 12.85 -18.61 -13.45
C ALA A 62 13.96 -19.61 -13.17
N ARG A 63 14.70 -19.38 -12.08
CA ARG A 63 15.77 -20.28 -11.67
C ARG A 63 15.21 -21.49 -10.94
N VAL A 64 15.40 -22.68 -11.50
CA VAL A 64 15.04 -23.96 -10.85
C VAL A 64 16.24 -24.50 -10.09
N VAL A 65 16.06 -24.85 -8.81
CA VAL A 65 17.09 -25.41 -7.94
C VAL A 65 16.57 -26.63 -7.17
N ALA A 66 17.49 -27.48 -6.73
CA ALA A 66 17.10 -28.71 -6.04
C ALA A 66 16.66 -28.51 -4.59
N ASP A 67 17.22 -27.52 -3.90
CA ASP A 67 16.99 -27.32 -2.47
C ASP A 67 16.93 -25.84 -2.07
N LEU A 68 16.34 -25.57 -0.90
CA LEU A 68 16.14 -24.23 -0.39
C LEU A 68 17.46 -23.54 -0.03
N SER A 69 18.48 -24.26 0.43
CA SER A 69 19.78 -23.67 0.78
C SER A 69 20.45 -23.06 -0.44
N THR A 70 20.38 -23.74 -1.58
CA THR A 70 20.88 -23.23 -2.87
C THR A 70 20.10 -21.98 -3.34
N ALA A 71 18.80 -21.95 -3.10
CA ALA A 71 17.96 -20.77 -3.43
C ALA A 71 18.35 -19.53 -2.60
N LEU A 72 18.75 -19.74 -1.35
CA LEU A 72 18.99 -18.69 -0.35
C LEU A 72 20.47 -18.30 -0.18
N ALA A 73 21.43 -19.01 -0.80
CA ALA A 73 22.86 -18.90 -0.52
C ALA A 73 23.43 -17.48 -0.52
N GLU A 74 22.88 -16.60 -1.36
CA GLU A 74 23.33 -15.19 -1.49
C GLU A 74 22.42 -14.20 -0.76
N CYS A 75 21.40 -14.68 -0.06
CA CYS A 75 20.46 -13.81 0.62
C CYS A 75 20.96 -13.45 2.02
N VAL A 76 20.98 -12.16 2.32
CA VAL A 76 21.31 -11.64 3.66
C VAL A 76 20.08 -11.62 4.58
N PHE A 77 18.88 -11.69 4.00
CA PHE A 77 17.63 -11.65 4.76
C PHE A 77 16.58 -12.56 4.12
N VAL A 78 15.96 -13.40 4.94
CA VAL A 78 14.99 -14.40 4.48
C VAL A 78 13.74 -14.32 5.32
N VAL A 79 12.59 -14.20 4.65
CA VAL A 79 11.28 -14.15 5.28
C VAL A 79 10.39 -15.22 4.66
N GLY A 80 9.93 -16.16 5.49
CA GLY A 80 9.01 -17.21 5.09
C GLY A 80 7.55 -16.78 5.30
N THR A 81 6.61 -17.59 4.80
CA THR A 81 5.19 -17.43 5.04
C THR A 81 4.60 -18.63 5.76
N SER A 82 3.63 -18.39 6.65
CA SER A 82 2.94 -19.46 7.37
C SER A 82 1.49 -19.06 7.66
N ALA A 83 0.55 -19.92 7.31
CA ALA A 83 -0.84 -19.81 7.77
C ALA A 83 -1.01 -20.29 9.22
N ARG A 84 -0.05 -21.07 9.74
CA ARG A 84 -0.09 -21.64 11.09
C ARG A 84 0.67 -20.76 12.07
N LEU A 85 0.04 -20.43 13.19
CA LEU A 85 0.64 -19.62 14.27
C LEU A 85 1.22 -20.44 15.43
N GLY A 86 1.11 -21.78 15.40
CA GLY A 86 1.49 -22.65 16.50
C GLY A 86 2.81 -23.41 16.28
N GLY A 87 3.38 -23.92 17.38
CA GLY A 87 4.58 -24.75 17.35
C GLY A 87 5.86 -23.99 17.77
N PRO A 88 6.93 -24.72 18.15
CA PRO A 88 8.14 -24.13 18.72
C PRO A 88 8.90 -23.23 17.74
N PHE A 89 8.84 -23.50 16.43
CA PHE A 89 9.54 -22.74 15.39
C PHE A 89 8.77 -21.52 14.87
N ARG A 90 7.46 -21.40 15.20
CA ARG A 90 6.58 -20.35 14.65
C ARG A 90 6.19 -19.26 15.65
N ARG A 91 6.56 -19.39 16.94
CA ARG A 91 6.12 -18.44 17.99
C ARG A 91 6.92 -17.15 18.08
N GLN A 92 8.20 -17.17 17.71
CA GLN A 92 9.13 -16.09 18.07
C GLN A 92 9.35 -15.02 17.01
N ALA A 93 8.90 -15.24 15.77
CA ALA A 93 9.24 -14.36 14.66
C ALA A 93 8.06 -14.12 13.68
N VAL A 94 6.83 -14.27 14.15
CA VAL A 94 5.63 -14.08 13.32
C VAL A 94 5.24 -12.61 13.32
N VAL A 95 5.10 -12.06 12.13
CA VAL A 95 4.74 -10.65 11.92
C VAL A 95 3.73 -10.52 10.77
N ALA A 96 2.94 -9.44 10.78
CA ALA A 96 2.08 -9.10 9.65
C ALA A 96 2.92 -8.55 8.46
N PRO A 97 2.44 -8.70 7.21
CA PRO A 97 3.20 -8.26 6.03
C PRO A 97 3.63 -6.80 6.08
N ASP A 98 2.72 -5.90 6.46
CA ASP A 98 2.95 -4.45 6.52
C ASP A 98 4.09 -4.06 7.49
N HIS A 99 4.26 -4.80 8.57
CA HIS A 99 5.30 -4.52 9.58
C HIS A 99 6.70 -4.93 9.11
N ILE A 100 6.85 -6.07 8.42
CA ILE A 100 8.17 -6.60 8.07
C ILE A 100 8.72 -6.03 6.75
N MET A 101 7.85 -5.57 5.83
CA MET A 101 8.30 -5.17 4.50
C MET A 101 9.18 -3.92 4.50
N SER A 102 9.05 -3.03 5.49
CA SER A 102 9.98 -1.90 5.68
C SER A 102 11.40 -2.39 6.00
N VAL A 103 11.51 -3.43 6.82
CA VAL A 103 12.80 -4.06 7.15
C VAL A 103 13.38 -4.79 5.93
N VAL A 104 12.55 -5.53 5.16
CA VAL A 104 13.00 -6.17 3.91
C VAL A 104 13.57 -5.12 2.97
N VAL A 105 12.86 -4.01 2.75
CA VAL A 105 13.31 -2.92 1.89
C VAL A 105 14.63 -2.33 2.38
N GLU A 106 14.84 -2.17 3.68
CA GLU A 106 16.11 -1.73 4.25
C GLU A 106 17.25 -2.71 3.96
N ARG A 107 17.00 -4.02 4.12
CA ARG A 107 18.02 -5.05 3.85
C ARG A 107 18.42 -5.14 2.38
N LEU A 108 17.52 -4.79 1.45
CA LEU A 108 17.85 -4.71 0.02
C LEU A 108 18.92 -3.66 -0.32
N GLU A 109 19.26 -2.76 0.60
CA GLU A 109 20.38 -1.83 0.43
C GLU A 109 21.74 -2.50 0.66
N THR A 110 21.76 -3.56 1.46
CA THR A 110 23.00 -4.23 1.86
C THR A 110 23.22 -5.58 1.16
N GLY A 111 22.17 -6.13 0.55
CA GLY A 111 22.28 -7.42 -0.14
C GLY A 111 20.94 -7.91 -0.67
N SER A 112 20.89 -9.17 -1.09
CA SER A 112 19.65 -9.80 -1.57
C SER A 112 18.78 -10.27 -0.42
N ALA A 113 17.47 -10.16 -0.56
CA ALA A 113 16.48 -10.73 0.35
C ALA A 113 15.59 -11.76 -0.36
N ALA A 114 15.00 -12.68 0.38
CA ALA A 114 14.07 -13.67 -0.15
C ALA A 114 12.74 -13.66 0.61
N LEU A 115 11.64 -13.74 -0.14
CA LEU A 115 10.30 -14.08 0.34
C LEU A 115 10.03 -15.53 -0.05
N VAL A 116 9.84 -16.40 0.94
CA VAL A 116 9.74 -17.85 0.75
C VAL A 116 8.32 -18.33 1.01
N PHE A 117 7.76 -19.02 0.04
CA PHE A 117 6.41 -19.56 0.06
C PHE A 117 6.46 -21.08 -0.07
N GLY A 118 5.76 -21.78 0.79
CA GLY A 118 5.65 -23.24 0.76
C GLY A 118 4.61 -23.74 -0.24
N PRO A 119 4.56 -25.08 -0.46
CA PRO A 119 3.58 -25.73 -1.32
C PRO A 119 2.16 -25.51 -0.80
N GLU A 120 1.20 -25.50 -1.73
CA GLU A 120 -0.22 -25.19 -1.52
C GLU A 120 -0.87 -26.07 -0.45
N SER A 121 -0.48 -27.33 -0.37
CA SER A 121 -1.14 -28.32 0.49
C SER A 121 -0.64 -28.33 1.94
N SER A 122 0.61 -27.95 2.19
CA SER A 122 1.24 -28.14 3.51
C SER A 122 1.97 -26.91 4.06
N GLY A 123 2.27 -25.93 3.20
CA GLY A 123 3.14 -24.81 3.56
C GLY A 123 4.59 -25.25 3.77
N LEU A 124 5.40 -24.42 4.35
CA LEU A 124 6.79 -24.70 4.68
C LEU A 124 6.88 -25.73 5.82
N THR A 125 7.85 -26.65 5.75
CA THR A 125 8.20 -27.56 6.83
C THR A 125 8.89 -26.82 7.98
N ASP A 126 8.99 -27.44 9.14
CA ASP A 126 9.69 -26.84 10.30
C ASP A 126 11.17 -26.60 10.02
N GLU A 127 11.82 -27.47 9.24
CA GLU A 127 13.21 -27.30 8.81
C GLU A 127 13.38 -26.09 7.86
N GLU A 128 12.41 -25.84 6.98
CA GLU A 128 12.42 -24.70 6.07
C GLU A 128 12.11 -23.40 6.81
N VAL A 129 11.17 -23.45 7.76
CA VAL A 129 10.86 -22.34 8.67
C VAL A 129 12.08 -21.96 9.50
N ALA A 130 12.84 -22.93 10.00
CA ALA A 130 14.06 -22.68 10.80
C ALA A 130 15.16 -21.93 10.02
N ARG A 131 15.09 -21.89 8.69
CA ARG A 131 16.01 -21.11 7.83
C ARG A 131 15.55 -19.69 7.58
N CYS A 132 14.34 -19.32 8.01
CA CYS A 132 13.81 -17.99 7.87
C CYS A 132 14.11 -17.13 9.09
N HIS A 133 14.50 -15.88 8.89
CA HIS A 133 14.71 -14.93 9.98
C HIS A 133 13.38 -14.46 10.58
N TYR A 134 12.34 -14.33 9.75
CA TYR A 134 10.98 -13.99 10.14
C TYR A 134 9.96 -14.81 9.38
N LEU A 135 8.77 -14.91 9.95
CA LEU A 135 7.61 -15.53 9.31
C LEU A 135 6.51 -14.49 9.15
N ILE A 136 5.98 -14.38 7.95
CA ILE A 136 4.78 -13.61 7.67
C ILE A 136 3.57 -14.49 7.94
N HIS A 137 2.66 -13.98 8.76
CA HIS A 137 1.30 -14.45 8.83
C HIS A 137 0.39 -13.39 8.22
N ILE A 138 -0.31 -13.76 7.15
CA ILE A 138 -1.31 -12.88 6.53
C ILE A 138 -2.61 -13.04 7.33
N PRO A 139 -3.12 -11.97 7.96
CA PRO A 139 -4.40 -12.05 8.67
C PRO A 139 -5.53 -12.40 7.71
N THR A 140 -6.25 -13.47 8.02
CA THR A 140 -7.40 -13.98 7.28
C THR A 140 -8.52 -14.31 8.26
N ASP A 141 -9.69 -14.64 7.74
CA ASP A 141 -10.79 -15.15 8.57
C ASP A 141 -10.41 -16.49 9.20
N GLU A 142 -10.73 -16.68 10.48
CA GLU A 142 -10.37 -17.87 11.26
C GLU A 142 -11.05 -19.15 10.72
N THR A 143 -12.20 -19.00 10.07
CA THR A 143 -12.94 -20.13 9.50
C THR A 143 -12.32 -20.65 8.20
N TYR A 144 -11.54 -19.80 7.48
CA TYR A 144 -10.87 -20.19 6.25
C TYR A 144 -9.51 -19.49 6.12
N PRO A 145 -8.51 -19.89 6.92
CA PRO A 145 -7.24 -19.15 7.07
C PRO A 145 -6.22 -19.38 5.96
N VAL A 146 -6.44 -20.33 5.05
CA VAL A 146 -5.47 -20.70 4.03
C VAL A 146 -5.75 -19.97 2.72
N LEU A 147 -4.82 -19.10 2.31
CA LEU A 147 -4.87 -18.44 1.01
C LEU A 147 -4.25 -19.31 -0.09
N ASN A 148 -4.70 -19.10 -1.31
CA ASN A 148 -4.01 -19.61 -2.50
C ASN A 148 -2.57 -19.06 -2.55
N LEU A 149 -1.64 -19.84 -3.12
CA LEU A 149 -0.22 -19.49 -3.20
C LEU A 149 0.00 -18.13 -3.90
N ALA A 150 -0.57 -17.92 -5.07
CA ALA A 150 -0.42 -16.69 -5.82
C ALA A 150 -1.07 -15.48 -5.11
N GLN A 151 -2.17 -15.70 -4.36
CA GLN A 151 -2.77 -14.67 -3.52
C GLN A 151 -1.84 -14.26 -2.38
N SER A 152 -1.21 -15.24 -1.71
CA SER A 152 -0.21 -14.97 -0.66
C SER A 152 0.97 -14.17 -1.20
N VAL A 153 1.47 -14.54 -2.38
CA VAL A 153 2.53 -13.77 -3.07
C VAL A 153 2.06 -12.36 -3.39
N ALA A 154 0.83 -12.19 -3.88
CA ALA A 154 0.29 -10.87 -4.23
C ALA A 154 0.24 -9.93 -3.02
N ILE A 155 -0.26 -10.40 -1.88
CA ILE A 155 -0.35 -9.60 -0.67
C ILE A 155 1.06 -9.21 -0.17
N CYS A 156 1.96 -10.17 -0.07
CA CYS A 156 3.32 -9.91 0.42
C CYS A 156 4.09 -8.95 -0.50
N THR A 157 4.00 -9.16 -1.81
CA THR A 157 4.72 -8.31 -2.78
C THR A 157 4.09 -6.93 -2.95
N TYR A 158 2.77 -6.80 -2.75
CA TYR A 158 2.09 -5.50 -2.67
C TYR A 158 2.60 -4.68 -1.48
N GLU A 159 2.65 -5.27 -0.27
CA GLU A 159 3.17 -4.58 0.90
C GLU A 159 4.67 -4.23 0.74
N LEU A 160 5.46 -5.11 0.12
CA LEU A 160 6.84 -4.81 -0.24
C LEU A 160 6.94 -3.61 -1.19
N ARG A 161 6.12 -3.57 -2.25
CA ARG A 161 6.07 -2.46 -3.20
C ARG A 161 5.65 -1.17 -2.51
N ARG A 162 4.67 -1.22 -1.62
CA ARG A 162 4.20 -0.08 -0.84
C ARG A 162 5.30 0.48 0.06
N ALA A 163 5.97 -0.38 0.82
CA ALA A 163 7.09 0.01 1.68
C ALA A 163 8.26 0.62 0.86
N TRP A 164 8.55 0.05 -0.31
CA TRP A 164 9.57 0.56 -1.21
C TRP A 164 9.22 1.95 -1.76
N LEU A 165 7.96 2.17 -2.16
CA LEU A 165 7.49 3.47 -2.63
C LEU A 165 7.57 4.53 -1.53
N LEU A 166 7.16 4.21 -0.31
CA LEU A 166 7.28 5.11 0.84
C LEU A 166 8.73 5.51 1.11
N ARG A 167 9.67 4.56 0.99
CA ARG A 167 11.10 4.83 1.22
C ARG A 167 11.75 5.61 0.09
N THR A 168 11.41 5.33 -1.16
CA THR A 168 12.09 5.91 -2.34
C THR A 168 11.48 7.22 -2.81
N GLN A 169 10.16 7.37 -2.67
CA GLN A 169 9.45 8.56 -3.12
C GLN A 169 9.23 9.57 -1.98
N GLY A 170 9.41 9.12 -0.73
CA GLY A 170 9.12 9.92 0.43
C GLY A 170 7.67 10.42 0.42
N ASP A 171 7.44 11.55 1.06
CA ASP A 171 6.12 12.20 1.14
C ASP A 171 5.75 13.00 -0.14
N LYS A 172 6.27 12.61 -1.32
CA LYS A 172 6.08 13.35 -2.59
C LYS A 172 4.63 13.47 -3.06
N GLY A 173 3.68 12.87 -2.38
CA GLY A 173 2.25 12.93 -2.71
C GLY A 173 1.37 13.58 -1.65
N LYS A 174 1.90 13.95 -0.48
CA LYS A 174 1.10 14.64 0.52
C LYS A 174 1.12 16.13 0.22
N GLU A 175 -0.01 16.67 -0.23
CA GLU A 175 -0.20 18.11 -0.30
C GLU A 175 0.08 18.72 1.08
N LYS A 176 0.86 19.81 1.10
CA LYS A 176 1.17 20.49 2.37
C LYS A 176 -0.11 21.06 2.95
N LEU A 177 -0.44 20.63 4.16
CA LEU A 177 -1.56 21.19 4.91
C LEU A 177 -1.33 22.69 5.16
N ALA A 178 -2.42 23.46 5.18
CA ALA A 178 -2.33 24.88 5.46
C ALA A 178 -1.83 25.11 6.89
N PRO A 179 -0.88 26.04 7.11
CA PRO A 179 -0.48 26.45 8.45
C PRO A 179 -1.68 26.95 9.27
N PHE A 180 -1.65 26.71 10.57
CA PHE A 180 -2.72 27.15 11.49
C PHE A 180 -3.03 28.64 11.35
N ALA A 181 -2.01 29.48 11.19
CA ALA A 181 -2.19 30.93 11.02
C ALA A 181 -3.01 31.29 9.76
N ASP A 182 -2.83 30.56 8.66
CA ASP A 182 -3.59 30.74 7.42
C ASP A 182 -5.04 30.28 7.59
N GLN A 183 -5.26 29.15 8.27
CA GLN A 183 -6.59 28.67 8.61
C GLN A 183 -7.33 29.68 9.50
N GLU A 184 -6.67 30.24 10.52
CA GLU A 184 -7.27 31.25 11.40
C GLU A 184 -7.65 32.53 10.65
N ARG A 185 -6.82 32.99 9.71
CA ARG A 185 -7.17 34.12 8.85
C ARG A 185 -8.38 33.80 7.97
N MET A 186 -8.42 32.63 7.38
CA MET A 186 -9.53 32.15 6.57
C MET A 186 -10.84 32.11 7.40
N TYR A 187 -10.80 31.50 8.60
CA TYR A 187 -11.98 31.43 9.47
C TYR A 187 -12.50 32.81 9.85
N ARG A 188 -11.64 33.78 10.17
CA ARG A 188 -12.05 35.16 10.44
C ARG A 188 -12.70 35.82 9.21
N SER A 189 -12.14 35.63 8.02
CA SER A 189 -12.70 36.17 6.79
C SER A 189 -14.06 35.54 6.47
N LEU A 190 -14.18 34.21 6.65
CA LEU A 190 -15.43 33.49 6.44
C LEU A 190 -16.52 33.92 7.45
N GLN A 191 -16.15 34.05 8.73
CA GLN A 191 -17.07 34.52 9.76
C GLN A 191 -17.65 35.89 9.40
N THR A 192 -16.81 36.87 9.05
CA THR A 192 -17.26 38.20 8.64
C THR A 192 -18.19 38.14 7.44
N ALA A 193 -17.86 37.35 6.43
CA ALA A 193 -18.71 37.20 5.24
C ALA A 193 -20.08 36.61 5.58
N LEU A 194 -20.12 35.61 6.46
CA LEU A 194 -21.35 34.94 6.88
C LEU A 194 -22.20 35.82 7.81
N GLU A 195 -21.60 36.71 8.58
CA GLU A 195 -22.28 37.75 9.36
C GLU A 195 -22.89 38.78 8.44
N GLU A 196 -22.19 39.29 7.41
CA GLU A 196 -22.67 40.26 6.43
C GLU A 196 -23.91 39.77 5.65
N ILE A 197 -24.07 38.42 5.46
CA ILE A 197 -25.28 37.86 4.81
C ILE A 197 -26.32 37.33 5.80
N HIS A 198 -26.20 37.63 7.09
CA HIS A 198 -27.10 37.16 8.16
C HIS A 198 -27.21 35.61 8.29
N PHE A 199 -26.23 34.87 7.83
CA PHE A 199 -26.13 33.41 8.12
C PHE A 199 -25.71 33.18 9.58
N LEU A 200 -24.76 33.97 10.06
CA LEU A 200 -24.35 33.99 11.46
C LEU A 200 -25.00 35.25 12.13
N TYR A 201 -25.98 34.98 13.00
CA TYR A 201 -26.64 36.06 13.72
C TYR A 201 -27.11 35.64 15.11
N GLY A 202 -27.24 36.59 16.04
CA GLY A 202 -27.73 36.39 17.40
C GLY A 202 -26.89 35.39 18.20
N GLU A 203 -27.52 34.74 19.18
CA GLU A 203 -26.87 33.80 20.09
C GLU A 203 -26.36 32.53 19.38
N LYS A 204 -26.86 32.18 18.22
CA LYS A 204 -26.48 31.01 17.42
C LYS A 204 -25.19 31.20 16.60
N ALA A 205 -24.73 32.42 16.43
CA ALA A 205 -23.59 32.76 15.59
C ALA A 205 -22.30 32.03 16.08
N GLY A 206 -22.00 32.04 17.36
CA GLY A 206 -20.85 31.36 17.95
C GLY A 206 -20.86 29.85 17.76
N PRO A 207 -21.95 29.16 18.18
CA PRO A 207 -22.07 27.71 17.96
C PRO A 207 -21.99 27.27 16.50
N LEU A 208 -22.62 28.01 15.57
CA LEU A 208 -22.56 27.71 14.13
C LEU A 208 -21.16 27.91 13.57
N MET A 209 -20.46 28.99 13.92
CA MET A 209 -19.08 29.19 13.51
C MET A 209 -18.14 28.11 14.06
N HIS A 210 -18.36 27.69 15.32
CA HIS A 210 -17.62 26.57 15.91
C HIS A 210 -17.84 25.25 15.13
N ALA A 211 -19.08 24.96 14.75
CA ALA A 211 -19.40 23.78 13.94
C ALA A 211 -18.73 23.81 12.56
N LEU A 212 -18.71 24.98 11.88
CA LEU A 212 -17.99 25.17 10.61
C LEU A 212 -16.49 24.97 10.76
N ARG A 213 -15.88 25.49 11.85
CA ARG A 213 -14.46 25.27 12.14
C ARG A 213 -14.15 23.80 12.34
N HIS A 214 -15.01 23.07 13.05
CA HIS A 214 -14.85 21.63 13.23
C HIS A 214 -15.01 20.85 11.92
N LEU A 215 -15.99 21.24 11.08
CA LEU A 215 -16.23 20.59 9.80
C LEU A 215 -15.00 20.73 8.87
N ILE A 216 -14.53 21.95 8.69
CA ILE A 216 -13.38 22.25 7.83
C ILE A 216 -12.07 21.71 8.44
N GLY A 217 -11.89 21.86 9.76
CA GLY A 217 -10.68 21.40 10.45
C GLY A 217 -10.47 19.89 10.36
N ARG A 218 -11.56 19.08 10.40
CA ARG A 218 -11.47 17.62 10.21
C ARG A 218 -11.02 17.22 8.80
N ALA A 219 -11.25 18.06 7.80
CA ALA A 219 -10.76 17.83 6.44
C ALA A 219 -9.25 18.05 6.32
N ALA A 220 -8.60 18.65 7.35
CA ALA A 220 -7.17 18.99 7.33
C ALA A 220 -6.79 19.74 6.04
N PRO A 221 -7.33 20.96 5.82
CA PRO A 221 -7.29 21.61 4.52
C PRO A 221 -5.87 21.97 4.08
N THR A 222 -5.62 21.80 2.79
CA THR A 222 -4.41 22.23 2.10
C THR A 222 -4.37 23.75 1.95
N LYS A 223 -3.21 24.28 1.56
CA LYS A 223 -3.09 25.72 1.26
C LYS A 223 -4.07 26.17 0.16
N MET A 224 -4.22 25.36 -0.89
CA MET A 224 -5.12 25.65 -2.00
C MET A 224 -6.59 25.69 -1.55
N GLU A 225 -7.01 24.77 -0.69
CA GLU A 225 -8.39 24.73 -0.16
C GLU A 225 -8.68 25.92 0.77
N VAL A 226 -7.71 26.32 1.58
CA VAL A 226 -7.82 27.56 2.40
C VAL A 226 -7.93 28.79 1.51
N ASP A 227 -7.13 28.89 0.45
CA ASP A 227 -7.18 30.02 -0.49
C ASP A 227 -8.51 30.05 -1.27
N LEU A 228 -9.10 28.90 -1.59
CA LEU A 228 -10.42 28.78 -2.19
C LEU A 228 -11.50 29.34 -1.24
N LEU A 229 -11.49 28.95 0.04
CA LEU A 229 -12.42 29.47 1.04
C LEU A 229 -12.25 30.97 1.30
N PHE A 230 -11.01 31.47 1.24
CA PHE A 230 -10.76 32.92 1.23
C PHE A 230 -11.41 33.61 0.03
N GLY A 231 -11.29 33.02 -1.16
CA GLY A 231 -11.92 33.52 -2.39
C GLY A 231 -13.44 33.59 -2.25
N LEU A 232 -14.05 32.52 -1.71
CA LEU A 232 -15.48 32.47 -1.44
C LEU A 232 -15.91 33.58 -0.47
N ALA A 233 -15.25 33.73 0.67
CA ALA A 233 -15.54 34.76 1.66
C ALA A 233 -15.43 36.19 1.04
N ARG A 234 -14.39 36.42 0.24
CA ARG A 234 -14.21 37.69 -0.49
C ARG A 234 -15.33 37.95 -1.48
N GLN A 235 -15.77 36.93 -2.22
CA GLN A 235 -16.84 37.04 -3.22
C GLN A 235 -18.18 37.35 -2.55
N ILE A 236 -18.52 36.68 -1.44
CA ILE A 236 -19.72 36.97 -0.65
C ILE A 236 -19.73 38.45 -0.22
N ARG A 237 -18.65 38.95 0.35
CA ARG A 237 -18.53 40.32 0.82
C ARG A 237 -18.59 41.33 -0.32
N TRP A 238 -17.99 41.00 -1.47
CA TRP A 238 -18.11 41.87 -2.67
C TRP A 238 -19.57 41.97 -3.13
N PHE A 239 -20.27 40.82 -3.16
CA PHE A 239 -21.66 40.74 -3.58
C PHE A 239 -22.57 41.57 -2.66
N VAL A 240 -22.40 41.50 -1.37
CA VAL A 240 -23.15 42.30 -0.38
C VAL A 240 -22.91 43.80 -0.57
N ARG A 241 -21.69 44.21 -0.89
CA ARG A 241 -21.32 45.65 -1.03
C ARG A 241 -21.67 46.26 -2.38
N ASN A 242 -22.01 45.46 -3.39
CA ASN A 242 -22.29 45.89 -4.74
C ASN A 242 -23.68 45.40 -5.24
N PRO A 243 -24.78 45.73 -4.57
CA PRO A 243 -26.09 45.17 -4.89
C PRO A 243 -26.60 45.57 -6.28
N SER A 244 -26.18 46.71 -6.82
CA SER A 244 -26.61 47.21 -8.13
C SER A 244 -26.01 46.48 -9.33
N THR A 245 -24.88 45.80 -9.16
CA THR A 245 -24.23 45.00 -10.22
C THR A 245 -24.84 43.60 -10.35
N ASN A 246 -25.68 43.18 -9.43
CA ASN A 246 -26.24 41.84 -9.34
C ASN A 246 -27.50 41.64 -10.19
N ASN A 247 -28.22 42.72 -10.53
CA ASN A 247 -29.44 42.63 -11.32
C ASN A 247 -29.19 42.47 -12.83
N THR A 248 -27.98 42.75 -13.31
CA THR A 248 -27.69 42.75 -14.76
C THR A 248 -27.21 41.40 -15.32
N LYS A 249 -26.78 40.48 -14.45
CA LYS A 249 -26.22 39.15 -14.89
C LYS A 249 -27.17 37.95 -14.74
N LEU A 250 -28.33 38.11 -14.13
CA LEU A 250 -29.31 37.03 -13.96
C LEU A 250 -30.34 36.92 -15.10
N HIS A 251 -30.21 37.73 -16.15
CA HIS A 251 -31.16 37.79 -17.28
C HIS A 251 -30.50 37.47 -18.65
N GLU A 252 -29.26 36.98 -18.69
CA GLU A 252 -28.55 36.60 -19.92
C GLU A 252 -28.16 35.13 -19.96
N GLU A 253 -29.04 34.22 -19.49
CA GLU A 253 -28.99 32.78 -19.84
C GLU A 253 -30.38 32.29 -20.25
#